data_25c8fe620ac5b68893fce628ca1051fa
#
_entry.id   25c8fe620ac5b68893fce628ca1051fa
#
_cell.length_a   1.000
_cell.length_b   1.000
_cell.length_c   1.000
_cell.angle_alpha   90.00
_cell.angle_beta   90.00
_cell.angle_gamma   90.00
#
_symmetry.space_group_name_H-M   'P 1'
#
loop_
_entity.id
_entity.type
_entity.pdbx_description
1 polymer ?
#
loop_
_entity_poly.entity_id
_entity_poly.type
_entity_poly.pdbx_seq_one_letter_code
_entity_poly.pdbx_strand_id
1 'polypeptide(L)'
;MEHRDRLWREYKLHRSEAARDQLISEYAYLAKYAVDRLNLAPSGALGYDDLIGHAIVGLIDSIEKFDLSRNVKFETYAMTRIRGEVIDIIRSLDWTPRSVRKNETVLRETYARLEMDMERPPTDQEVAQHLNIEVCELEKMLADVGQSALMSLDEIISSGGDVGGNFEQNDFADPAEHAE
;
A
#
# COMPACT_ATOMS: atom_id res chain seq x y z
N MET A 1 -13.09 12.03 -21.66
CA MET A 1 -13.15 10.62 -22.07
C MET A 1 -12.47 10.40 -23.43
N GLU A 2 -12.83 11.14 -24.49
CA GLU A 2 -12.27 10.98 -25.85
C GLU A 2 -10.74 11.18 -25.93
N HIS A 3 -10.13 12.04 -25.11
CA HIS A 3 -8.68 12.31 -25.15
C HIS A 3 -7.86 11.07 -24.69
N ARG A 4 -8.21 10.49 -23.55
CA ARG A 4 -7.54 9.29 -23.02
C ARG A 4 -7.68 8.09 -23.97
N ASP A 5 -8.88 7.91 -24.56
CA ASP A 5 -9.12 6.83 -25.53
C ASP A 5 -8.26 6.96 -26.79
N ARG A 6 -8.00 8.20 -27.23
CA ARG A 6 -7.10 8.50 -28.35
C ARG A 6 -5.65 8.14 -28.01
N LEU A 7 -5.17 8.54 -26.81
CA LEU A 7 -3.81 8.23 -26.37
C LEU A 7 -3.58 6.71 -26.27
N TRP A 8 -4.56 5.98 -25.71
CA TRP A 8 -4.49 4.54 -25.62
C TRP A 8 -4.40 3.87 -27.00
N ARG A 9 -5.23 4.30 -27.96
CA ARG A 9 -5.19 3.75 -29.33
C ARG A 9 -3.85 4.06 -30.00
N GLU A 10 -3.37 5.27 -29.91
CA GLU A 10 -2.09 5.68 -30.48
C GLU A 10 -0.94 4.87 -29.89
N TYR A 11 -0.91 4.72 -28.57
CA TYR A 11 0.12 3.92 -27.92
C TYR A 11 0.06 2.44 -28.31
N LYS A 12 -1.13 1.81 -28.27
CA LYS A 12 -1.25 0.38 -28.54
C LYS A 12 -1.05 0.02 -30.02
N LEU A 13 -1.42 0.92 -30.95
CA LEU A 13 -1.27 0.69 -32.39
C LEU A 13 0.12 1.03 -32.91
N HIS A 14 0.68 2.15 -32.44
CA HIS A 14 1.90 2.72 -33.02
C HIS A 14 3.10 2.70 -32.07
N ARG A 15 2.93 2.26 -30.83
CA ARG A 15 3.97 2.28 -29.78
C ARG A 15 4.62 3.67 -29.62
N SER A 16 3.80 4.73 -29.81
CA SER A 16 4.23 6.12 -29.67
C SER A 16 4.73 6.40 -28.26
N GLU A 17 6.01 6.76 -28.12
CA GLU A 17 6.59 7.14 -26.82
C GLU A 17 5.91 8.41 -26.27
N ALA A 18 5.57 9.36 -27.12
CA ALA A 18 4.86 10.57 -26.72
C ALA A 18 3.48 10.26 -26.14
N ALA A 19 2.73 9.31 -26.74
CA ALA A 19 1.44 8.88 -26.20
C ALA A 19 1.60 8.14 -24.86
N ARG A 20 2.66 7.30 -24.71
CA ARG A 20 2.99 6.65 -23.45
C ARG A 20 3.27 7.66 -22.35
N ASP A 21 4.13 8.65 -22.63
CA ASP A 21 4.54 9.64 -21.64
C ASP A 21 3.35 10.52 -21.20
N GLN A 22 2.44 10.81 -22.12
CA GLN A 22 1.18 11.49 -21.80
C GLN A 22 0.27 10.60 -20.91
N LEU A 23 0.13 9.30 -21.21
CA LEU A 23 -0.61 8.37 -20.36
C LEU A 23 0.00 8.28 -18.95
N ILE A 24 1.33 8.20 -18.84
CA ILE A 24 2.01 8.20 -17.54
C ILE A 24 1.66 9.46 -16.76
N SER A 25 1.73 10.63 -17.42
CA SER A 25 1.40 11.91 -16.80
C SER A 25 -0.05 11.99 -16.35
N GLU A 26 -0.98 11.55 -17.19
CA GLU A 26 -2.42 11.54 -16.92
C GLU A 26 -2.83 10.62 -15.75
N TYR A 27 -2.09 9.53 -15.53
CA TYR A 27 -2.37 8.55 -14.49
C TYR A 27 -1.40 8.60 -13.31
N ALA A 28 -0.46 9.56 -13.27
CA ALA A 28 0.54 9.69 -12.19
C ALA A 28 -0.10 9.83 -10.80
N TYR A 29 -1.31 10.41 -10.72
CA TYR A 29 -2.05 10.52 -9.46
C TYR A 29 -2.34 9.17 -8.80
N LEU A 30 -2.45 8.07 -9.60
CA LEU A 30 -2.67 6.73 -9.06
C LEU A 30 -1.48 6.25 -8.22
N ALA A 31 -0.26 6.62 -8.61
CA ALA A 31 0.94 6.28 -7.86
C ALA A 31 0.91 6.92 -6.46
N LYS A 32 0.62 8.23 -6.41
CA LYS A 32 0.48 8.94 -5.15
C LYS A 32 -0.64 8.36 -4.30
N TYR A 33 -1.82 8.16 -4.89
CA TYR A 33 -2.97 7.60 -4.19
C TYR A 33 -2.70 6.20 -3.63
N ALA A 34 -1.97 5.35 -4.38
CA ALA A 34 -1.59 4.02 -3.92
C ALA A 34 -0.67 4.07 -2.69
N VAL A 35 0.34 4.94 -2.70
CA VAL A 35 1.29 5.11 -1.59
C VAL A 35 0.59 5.69 -0.36
N ASP A 36 -0.22 6.75 -0.54
CA ASP A 36 -0.97 7.38 0.56
C ASP A 36 -1.90 6.38 1.26
N ARG A 37 -2.51 5.49 0.49
CA ARG A 37 -3.45 4.47 1.02
C ARG A 37 -2.77 3.32 1.76
N LEU A 38 -1.48 3.09 1.53
CA LEU A 38 -0.69 2.13 2.30
C LEU A 38 -0.42 2.63 3.73
N ASN A 39 -0.67 3.91 4.01
CA ASN A 39 -0.50 4.56 5.31
C ASN A 39 0.81 4.20 6.00
N LEU A 40 1.88 4.09 5.18
CA LEU A 40 3.21 3.73 5.67
C LEU A 40 3.81 4.92 6.41
N ALA A 41 4.14 4.75 7.67
CA ALA A 41 4.98 5.72 8.34
C ALA A 41 6.37 5.74 7.66
N PRO A 42 6.93 6.92 7.36
CA PRO A 42 8.29 6.99 6.84
C PRO A 42 9.25 6.51 7.94
N SER A 43 9.57 5.25 7.92
CA SER A 43 10.52 4.67 8.87
C SER A 43 11.44 3.71 8.12
N GLY A 44 12.73 3.95 8.17
CA GLY A 44 13.73 3.07 7.59
C GLY A 44 14.46 3.61 6.36
N ALA A 45 14.89 2.71 5.48
CA ALA A 45 15.77 3.02 4.36
C ALA A 45 15.08 3.70 3.16
N LEU A 46 13.73 3.72 3.11
CA LEU A 46 12.95 4.32 2.03
C LEU A 46 12.17 5.54 2.52
N GLY A 47 12.39 6.66 1.84
CA GLY A 47 11.56 7.86 1.96
C GLY A 47 10.24 7.74 1.19
N TYR A 48 9.31 8.66 1.47
CA TYR A 48 8.05 8.77 0.73
C TYR A 48 8.28 8.93 -0.78
N ASP A 49 9.26 9.75 -1.18
CA ASP A 49 9.58 9.99 -2.59
C ASP A 49 10.13 8.74 -3.29
N ASP A 50 10.86 7.88 -2.56
CA ASP A 50 11.34 6.61 -3.09
C ASP A 50 10.16 5.66 -3.38
N LEU A 51 9.18 5.61 -2.47
CA LEU A 51 7.96 4.83 -2.67
C LEU A 51 7.14 5.32 -3.86
N ILE A 52 7.01 6.64 -4.03
CA ILE A 52 6.38 7.24 -5.22
C ILE A 52 7.15 6.84 -6.49
N GLY A 53 8.49 6.87 -6.46
CA GLY A 53 9.31 6.41 -7.58
C GLY A 53 8.98 4.98 -7.99
N HIS A 54 8.92 4.05 -7.04
CA HIS A 54 8.55 2.65 -7.30
C HIS A 54 7.09 2.50 -7.75
N ALA A 55 6.17 3.29 -7.19
CA ALA A 55 4.78 3.33 -7.63
C ALA A 55 4.65 3.77 -9.10
N ILE A 56 5.46 4.74 -9.56
CA ILE A 56 5.53 5.16 -10.96
C ILE A 56 6.07 4.02 -11.85
N VAL A 57 7.07 3.26 -11.39
CA VAL A 57 7.54 2.07 -12.13
C VAL A 57 6.40 1.07 -12.31
N GLY A 58 5.62 0.78 -11.27
CA GLY A 58 4.43 -0.07 -11.34
C GLY A 58 3.34 0.48 -12.28
N LEU A 59 3.17 1.80 -12.34
CA LEU A 59 2.26 2.45 -13.27
C LEU A 59 2.72 2.26 -14.72
N ILE A 60 4.01 2.46 -15.01
CA ILE A 60 4.58 2.26 -16.36
C ILE A 60 4.37 0.82 -16.81
N ASP A 61 4.69 -0.16 -15.96
CA ASP A 61 4.45 -1.58 -16.24
C ASP A 61 2.97 -1.87 -16.52
N SER A 62 2.07 -1.20 -15.78
CA SER A 62 0.63 -1.31 -15.98
C SER A 62 0.20 -0.79 -17.36
N ILE A 63 0.69 0.38 -17.78
CA ILE A 63 0.38 0.96 -19.09
C ILE A 63 0.87 0.05 -20.21
N GLU A 64 2.06 -0.52 -20.07
CA GLU A 64 2.63 -1.41 -21.08
C GLU A 64 1.85 -2.71 -21.24
N LYS A 65 1.43 -3.32 -20.13
CA LYS A 65 0.79 -4.63 -20.08
C LYS A 65 -0.74 -4.59 -20.19
N PHE A 66 -1.36 -3.43 -20.04
CA PHE A 66 -2.81 -3.31 -20.09
C PHE A 66 -3.38 -3.73 -21.43
N ASP A 67 -4.41 -4.56 -21.40
CA ASP A 67 -5.13 -5.05 -22.57
C ASP A 67 -6.50 -4.37 -22.67
N LEU A 68 -6.65 -3.54 -23.70
CA LEU A 68 -7.89 -2.79 -23.96
C LEU A 68 -9.08 -3.69 -24.33
N SER A 69 -8.86 -4.96 -24.68
CA SER A 69 -9.94 -5.89 -25.00
C SER A 69 -10.66 -6.41 -23.76
N ARG A 70 -10.03 -6.26 -22.57
CA ARG A 70 -10.63 -6.67 -21.31
C ARG A 70 -11.63 -5.62 -20.85
N ASN A 71 -12.80 -6.05 -20.43
CA ASN A 71 -13.85 -5.17 -19.94
C ASN A 71 -13.58 -4.75 -18.46
N VAL A 72 -12.40 -4.17 -18.19
CA VAL A 72 -11.95 -3.70 -16.88
C VAL A 72 -11.42 -2.29 -17.03
N LYS A 73 -11.73 -1.39 -16.09
CA LYS A 73 -11.15 -0.05 -16.07
C LYS A 73 -9.63 -0.12 -15.84
N PHE A 74 -8.88 0.72 -16.55
CA PHE A 74 -7.42 0.78 -16.40
C PHE A 74 -7.01 1.07 -14.96
N GLU A 75 -7.70 2.00 -14.29
CA GLU A 75 -7.41 2.40 -12.91
C GLU A 75 -7.47 1.21 -11.94
N THR A 76 -8.47 0.34 -12.09
CA THR A 76 -8.60 -0.87 -11.25
C THR A 76 -7.44 -1.84 -11.48
N TYR A 77 -7.05 -2.05 -12.73
CA TYR A 77 -5.91 -2.89 -13.08
C TYR A 77 -4.59 -2.30 -12.57
N ALA A 78 -4.38 -1.00 -12.81
CA ALA A 78 -3.16 -0.30 -12.44
C ALA A 78 -2.95 -0.27 -10.92
N MET A 79 -4.00 -0.02 -10.12
CA MET A 79 -3.90 0.00 -8.67
C MET A 79 -3.35 -1.29 -8.09
N THR A 80 -3.78 -2.44 -8.59
CA THR A 80 -3.28 -3.74 -8.14
C THR A 80 -1.80 -3.91 -8.44
N ARG A 81 -1.36 -3.48 -9.64
CA ARG A 81 0.04 -3.59 -10.06
C ARG A 81 0.94 -2.61 -9.32
N ILE A 82 0.51 -1.35 -9.19
CA ILE A 82 1.24 -0.30 -8.45
C ILE A 82 1.45 -0.73 -7.00
N ARG A 83 0.40 -1.20 -6.32
CA ARG A 83 0.51 -1.70 -4.94
C ARG A 83 1.46 -2.88 -4.83
N GLY A 84 1.37 -3.83 -5.76
CA GLY A 84 2.29 -4.98 -5.81
C GLY A 84 3.75 -4.53 -5.89
N GLU A 85 4.09 -3.63 -6.81
CA GLU A 85 5.45 -3.10 -6.98
C GLU A 85 5.97 -2.42 -5.70
N VAL A 86 5.15 -1.56 -5.08
CA VAL A 86 5.53 -0.89 -3.82
C VAL A 86 5.74 -1.90 -2.69
N ILE A 87 4.89 -2.90 -2.55
CA ILE A 87 5.03 -3.95 -1.54
C ILE A 87 6.28 -4.80 -1.80
N ASP A 88 6.56 -5.15 -3.05
CA ASP A 88 7.71 -5.98 -3.41
C ASP A 88 9.03 -5.28 -3.10
N ILE A 89 9.15 -3.97 -3.35
CA ILE A 89 10.36 -3.22 -2.99
C ILE A 89 10.52 -3.14 -1.47
N ILE A 90 9.45 -2.90 -0.74
CA ILE A 90 9.48 -2.88 0.72
C ILE A 90 9.97 -4.23 1.28
N ARG A 91 9.50 -5.35 0.72
CA ARG A 91 9.95 -6.70 1.08
C ARG A 91 11.40 -6.96 0.75
N SER A 92 11.85 -6.51 -0.44
CA SER A 92 13.22 -6.73 -0.89
C SER A 92 14.27 -6.07 0.02
N LEU A 93 13.87 -5.02 0.73
CA LEU A 93 14.71 -4.29 1.67
C LEU A 93 14.68 -4.85 3.10
N ASP A 94 14.10 -6.06 3.29
CA ASP A 94 13.93 -6.69 4.62
C ASP A 94 13.24 -5.71 5.60
N TRP A 95 12.17 -5.05 5.10
CA TRP A 95 11.43 -3.97 5.74
C TRP A 95 10.99 -4.24 7.17
N THR A 96 10.77 -5.50 7.53
CA THR A 96 10.49 -5.82 8.92
C THR A 96 11.80 -5.96 9.67
N PRO A 97 12.32 -4.89 10.32
CA PRO A 97 13.55 -4.97 11.08
C PRO A 97 13.45 -6.11 12.09
N ARG A 98 14.56 -6.78 12.35
CA ARG A 98 14.60 -7.82 13.40
C ARG A 98 14.06 -7.32 14.74
N SER A 99 14.19 -6.01 15.00
CA SER A 99 13.60 -5.33 16.16
C SER A 99 12.08 -5.41 16.17
N VAL A 100 11.39 -5.19 15.05
CA VAL A 100 9.91 -5.23 14.96
C VAL A 100 9.41 -6.66 15.17
N ARG A 101 10.03 -7.66 14.57
CA ARG A 101 9.71 -9.09 14.83
C ARG A 101 9.92 -9.48 16.29
N LYS A 102 10.99 -8.94 16.91
CA LYS A 102 11.24 -9.12 18.35
C LYS A 102 10.16 -8.44 19.17
N ASN A 103 9.81 -7.21 18.82
CA ASN A 103 8.76 -6.43 19.49
C ASN A 103 7.39 -7.12 19.39
N GLU A 104 7.04 -7.66 18.22
CA GLU A 104 5.82 -8.45 18.03
C GLU A 104 5.76 -9.65 18.99
N THR A 105 6.86 -10.40 19.08
CA THR A 105 6.92 -11.55 20.00
C THR A 105 6.78 -11.12 21.45
N VAL A 106 7.51 -10.07 21.85
CA VAL A 106 7.48 -9.53 23.22
C VAL A 106 6.07 -9.01 23.56
N LEU A 107 5.45 -8.26 22.68
CA LEU A 107 4.10 -7.73 22.88
C LEU A 107 3.09 -8.87 23.02
N ARG A 108 3.09 -9.83 22.09
CA ARG A 108 2.18 -10.97 22.12
C ARG A 108 2.30 -11.77 23.42
N GLU A 109 3.51 -12.09 23.86
CA GLU A 109 3.76 -12.82 25.09
C GLU A 109 3.33 -12.02 26.32
N THR A 110 3.58 -10.71 26.33
CA THR A 110 3.21 -9.82 27.44
C THR A 110 1.69 -9.70 27.57
N TYR A 111 0.98 -9.44 26.45
CA TYR A 111 -0.48 -9.37 26.47
C TYR A 111 -1.10 -10.69 26.94
N ALA A 112 -0.66 -11.83 26.40
CA ALA A 112 -1.17 -13.14 26.79
C ALA A 112 -0.93 -13.44 28.28
N ARG A 113 0.23 -13.07 28.83
CA ARG A 113 0.57 -13.26 30.23
C ARG A 113 -0.29 -12.39 31.15
N LEU A 114 -0.40 -11.08 30.83
CA LEU A 114 -1.19 -10.16 31.66
C LEU A 114 -2.69 -10.48 31.62
N GLU A 115 -3.21 -10.89 30.44
CA GLU A 115 -4.60 -11.32 30.32
C GLU A 115 -4.89 -12.55 31.17
N MET A 116 -3.94 -13.48 31.24
CA MET A 116 -4.05 -14.69 32.08
C MET A 116 -3.98 -14.35 33.57
N ASP A 117 -3.07 -13.42 33.96
CA ASP A 117 -2.90 -13.02 35.36
C ASP A 117 -4.04 -12.14 35.89
N MET A 118 -4.65 -11.30 35.03
CA MET A 118 -5.68 -10.34 35.41
C MET A 118 -7.11 -10.84 35.13
N GLU A 119 -7.27 -11.94 34.42
CA GLU A 119 -8.56 -12.48 33.94
C GLU A 119 -9.38 -11.46 33.11
N ARG A 120 -8.70 -10.46 32.52
CA ARG A 120 -9.26 -9.42 31.65
C ARG A 120 -8.17 -8.90 30.70
N PRO A 121 -8.58 -8.26 29.58
CA PRO A 121 -7.60 -7.57 28.71
C PRO A 121 -6.84 -6.51 29.49
N PRO A 122 -5.48 -6.46 29.39
CA PRO A 122 -4.68 -5.42 30.01
C PRO A 122 -4.85 -4.08 29.29
N THR A 123 -4.69 -3.00 30.05
CA THR A 123 -4.60 -1.65 29.48
C THR A 123 -3.18 -1.36 28.99
N ASP A 124 -3.04 -0.38 28.08
CA ASP A 124 -1.72 0.03 27.56
C ASP A 124 -0.77 0.49 28.68
N GLN A 125 -1.32 1.11 29.73
CA GLN A 125 -0.53 1.50 30.90
C GLN A 125 0.05 0.30 31.64
N GLU A 126 -0.74 -0.75 31.82
CA GLU A 126 -0.31 -2.00 32.49
C GLU A 126 0.74 -2.75 31.66
N VAL A 127 0.58 -2.77 30.34
CA VAL A 127 1.56 -3.35 29.42
C VAL A 127 2.87 -2.55 29.43
N ALA A 128 2.80 -1.23 29.32
CA ALA A 128 3.97 -0.35 29.37
C ALA A 128 4.73 -0.50 30.69
N GLN A 129 4.01 -0.55 31.82
CA GLN A 129 4.59 -0.76 33.12
C GLN A 129 5.25 -2.13 33.24
N HIS A 130 4.62 -3.20 32.71
CA HIS A 130 5.23 -4.53 32.71
C HIS A 130 6.51 -4.63 31.89
N LEU A 131 6.55 -3.93 30.74
CA LEU A 131 7.70 -3.86 29.85
C LEU A 131 8.76 -2.86 30.35
N ASN A 132 8.45 -2.06 31.40
CA ASN A 132 9.28 -0.98 31.91
C ASN A 132 9.66 0.06 30.84
N ILE A 133 8.67 0.48 30.05
CA ILE A 133 8.75 1.49 29.00
C ILE A 133 7.68 2.56 29.20
N GLU A 134 7.84 3.71 28.54
CA GLU A 134 6.80 4.74 28.50
C GLU A 134 5.65 4.34 27.56
N VAL A 135 4.43 4.82 27.85
CA VAL A 135 3.24 4.51 27.03
C VAL A 135 3.45 4.95 25.57
N CYS A 136 4.08 6.11 25.33
CA CYS A 136 4.37 6.57 23.97
C CYS A 136 5.34 5.67 23.22
N GLU A 137 6.20 4.93 23.91
CA GLU A 137 7.11 3.95 23.31
C GLU A 137 6.34 2.68 22.97
N LEU A 138 5.42 2.24 23.83
CA LEU A 138 4.50 1.14 23.53
C LEU A 138 3.64 1.45 22.30
N GLU A 139 3.07 2.64 22.20
CA GLU A 139 2.27 3.06 21.02
C GLU A 139 3.07 2.97 19.72
N LYS A 140 4.35 3.39 19.73
CA LYS A 140 5.24 3.22 18.58
C LYS A 140 5.49 1.76 18.24
N MET A 141 5.76 0.92 19.24
CA MET A 141 5.97 -0.52 19.02
C MET A 141 4.71 -1.17 18.43
N LEU A 142 3.51 -0.81 18.91
CA LEU A 142 2.25 -1.31 18.39
C LEU A 142 1.99 -0.85 16.94
N ALA A 143 2.31 0.41 16.63
CA ALA A 143 2.20 0.95 15.28
C ALA A 143 3.14 0.21 14.30
N ASP A 144 4.39 0.00 14.67
CA ASP A 144 5.40 -0.70 13.86
C ASP A 144 4.97 -2.16 13.57
N VAL A 145 4.47 -2.85 14.59
CA VAL A 145 3.98 -4.24 14.47
C VAL A 145 2.69 -4.28 13.65
N GLY A 146 1.76 -3.34 13.89
CA GLY A 146 0.51 -3.24 13.14
C GLY A 146 0.73 -3.02 11.64
N GLN A 147 1.69 -2.19 11.27
CA GLN A 147 2.07 -1.98 9.87
C GLN A 147 2.62 -3.26 9.24
N SER A 148 3.48 -3.98 9.95
CA SER A 148 4.04 -5.25 9.48
C SER A 148 2.93 -6.31 9.25
N ALA A 149 1.93 -6.37 10.14
CA ALA A 149 0.80 -7.28 10.04
C ALA A 149 -0.15 -6.94 8.87
N LEU A 150 -0.43 -5.66 8.64
CA LEU A 150 -1.26 -5.21 7.51
C LEU A 150 -0.63 -5.55 6.17
N MET A 151 0.70 -5.43 6.05
CA MET A 151 1.42 -5.82 4.85
C MET A 151 1.37 -7.33 4.59
N SER A 152 1.43 -8.15 5.65
CA SER A 152 1.29 -9.60 5.57
C SER A 152 -0.14 -10.02 5.16
N LEU A 153 -1.17 -9.30 5.63
CA LEU A 153 -2.57 -9.57 5.28
C LEU A 153 -2.88 -9.23 3.81
N ASP A 154 -2.35 -8.11 3.32
CA ASP A 154 -2.49 -7.71 1.91
C ASP A 154 -1.83 -8.73 0.96
N GLU A 155 -0.80 -9.45 1.44
CA GLU A 155 -0.17 -10.56 0.73
C GLU A 155 -1.11 -11.75 0.56
N ILE A 156 -1.82 -12.12 1.61
CA ILE A 156 -2.78 -13.23 1.59
C ILE A 156 -3.93 -12.90 0.63
N ILE A 157 -4.41 -11.66 0.63
CA ILE A 157 -5.50 -11.21 -0.24
C ILE A 157 -5.04 -11.12 -1.70
N SER A 158 -3.79 -10.70 -1.97
CA SER A 158 -3.28 -10.57 -3.34
C SER A 158 -2.78 -11.88 -3.96
N SER A 159 -2.38 -12.85 -3.14
CA SER A 159 -1.77 -14.11 -3.61
C SER A 159 -2.73 -15.29 -3.76
N GLY A 160 -3.95 -15.21 -3.28
CA GLY A 160 -4.79 -16.41 -3.32
C GLY A 160 -6.21 -16.27 -2.83
N GLY A 161 -6.91 -15.25 -3.22
CA GLY A 161 -8.32 -15.17 -2.89
C GLY A 161 -9.06 -14.26 -3.87
N ASP A 162 -9.81 -14.88 -4.76
CA ASP A 162 -11.01 -14.28 -5.33
C ASP A 162 -11.98 -13.97 -4.18
N VAL A 163 -11.62 -12.98 -3.37
CA VAL A 163 -12.56 -12.39 -2.44
C VAL A 163 -13.17 -11.23 -3.21
N GLY A 164 -14.31 -11.51 -3.85
CA GLY A 164 -15.18 -10.52 -4.46
C GLY A 164 -15.56 -9.42 -3.46
N GLY A 165 -14.61 -8.56 -3.15
CA GLY A 165 -14.83 -7.29 -2.48
C GLY A 165 -15.29 -6.31 -3.54
N ASN A 166 -16.58 -5.98 -3.52
CA ASN A 166 -17.14 -4.85 -4.24
C ASN A 166 -16.32 -3.61 -3.89
N PHE A 167 -15.37 -3.26 -4.77
CA PHE A 167 -14.85 -1.91 -4.82
C PHE A 167 -16.00 -1.02 -5.28
N GLU A 168 -16.58 -0.27 -4.35
CA GLU A 168 -17.59 0.72 -4.68
C GLU A 168 -17.01 1.68 -5.72
N GLN A 169 -17.72 1.78 -6.85
CA GLN A 169 -17.33 2.53 -8.05
C GLN A 169 -17.23 4.05 -7.82
N ASN A 170 -17.38 4.53 -6.59
CA ASN A 170 -17.51 5.94 -6.26
C ASN A 170 -16.24 6.63 -5.73
N ASP A 171 -15.14 5.89 -5.48
CA ASP A 171 -13.94 6.49 -4.87
C ASP A 171 -12.98 7.17 -5.86
N PHE A 172 -13.27 7.11 -7.16
CA PHE A 172 -12.43 7.75 -8.18
C PHE A 172 -13.10 8.98 -8.77
N ALA A 173 -13.42 9.97 -7.93
CA ALA A 173 -13.72 11.31 -8.40
C ALA A 173 -12.42 11.94 -8.95
N ASP A 174 -12.44 12.35 -10.22
CA ASP A 174 -11.31 13.03 -10.87
C ASP A 174 -11.07 14.37 -10.16
N PRO A 175 -9.90 14.63 -9.56
CA PRO A 175 -9.63 15.89 -8.88
C PRO A 175 -9.63 17.11 -9.82
N ALA A 176 -9.78 16.90 -11.14
CA ALA A 176 -9.86 17.99 -12.13
C ALA A 176 -11.26 18.64 -12.23
N GLU A 177 -12.31 18.09 -11.59
CA GLU A 177 -13.65 18.69 -11.64
C GLU A 177 -13.92 19.77 -10.57
N HIS A 178 -12.95 20.09 -9.70
CA HIS A 178 -13.13 21.12 -8.66
C HIS A 178 -12.25 22.36 -8.84
N ALA A 179 -11.78 22.65 -10.05
CA ALA A 179 -11.11 23.90 -10.37
C ALA A 179 -12.02 24.79 -11.27
N GLU A 180 -13.03 25.41 -10.68
CA GLU A 180 -13.64 26.67 -11.12
C GLU A 180 -13.54 27.70 -9.99
#